data_e6ad3c471d933e39eab2ba165d89140c
#
_entry.id   e6ad3c471d933e39eab2ba165d89140c
#
_cell.length_a   1.000
_cell.length_b   1.000
_cell.length_c   1.000
_cell.angle_alpha   90.00
_cell.angle_beta   90.00
_cell.angle_gamma   90.00
#
_symmetry.space_group_name_H-M   'P 1'
#
loop_
_entity.id
_entity.type
_entity.pdbx_description
1 polymer ?
#
loop_
_entity_poly.entity_id
_entity_poly.type
_entity_poly.pdbx_seq_one_letter_code
_entity_poly.pdbx_strand_id
1 'polypeptide(L)'
;MMRTTVVGSWPLPEMYRDRLLQYHRGTLPAMLIKPTLVGAAEIAIREQKATGVTQFMGGEFFAEVFIQHIPRQLTGVRLRKPQAPELKAYTDVAEYEIIDEINAPHGLGYVDGFRRESQIDPALEKVSVPGPLEVVSHLRPFEKVQAQLPRAIAIVNREMRALAAIGAKEIQLDIPFVAIRSVLGELPPAQAVDLIARSFAGVQATKTIHCCLGDLGSQPAITVHNLHALMPFVQQLSGVINKVHLECSHPEQWADRACLRDIPKDMEIVAGVVDVKSPVEPTDFIAERIKELLRFVEPERLWIAPSCGFGRRTTEVAIGKLSRMVEAAKRF
;
A
#
# COMPACT_ATOMS: atom_id res chain seq x y z
N MET A 1 -13.24 16.66 14.15
CA MET A 1 -11.87 16.44 13.63
C MET A 1 -11.91 15.30 12.64
N MET A 2 -11.46 15.54 11.42
CA MET A 2 -11.43 14.50 10.38
C MET A 2 -10.46 13.38 10.72
N ARG A 3 -10.82 12.17 10.33
CA ARG A 3 -9.99 10.99 10.53
C ARG A 3 -8.81 10.98 9.55
N THR A 4 -7.64 10.60 10.02
CA THR A 4 -6.40 10.59 9.24
C THR A 4 -5.75 9.21 9.32
N THR A 5 -5.11 8.77 8.22
CA THR A 5 -4.41 7.48 8.15
C THR A 5 -3.14 7.58 7.32
N VAL A 6 -2.34 6.55 7.34
CA VAL A 6 -1.16 6.35 6.47
C VAL A 6 -1.39 5.17 5.53
N VAL A 7 -0.55 5.03 4.49
CA VAL A 7 -0.62 3.92 3.53
C VAL A 7 0.07 2.67 4.04
N GLY A 8 1.32 2.81 4.54
CA GLY A 8 2.10 1.67 5.05
C GLY A 8 3.56 2.02 5.27
N SER A 9 4.33 2.04 4.21
CA SER A 9 5.79 2.19 4.30
C SER A 9 6.22 3.52 4.91
N TRP A 10 7.24 3.45 5.79
CA TRP A 10 7.87 4.56 6.48
C TRP A 10 9.36 4.64 6.12
N PRO A 11 10.01 5.82 6.20
CA PRO A 11 11.44 5.93 5.91
C PRO A 11 12.29 4.99 6.76
N LEU A 12 13.29 4.37 6.14
CA LEU A 12 14.26 3.53 6.86
C LEU A 12 15.01 4.38 7.89
N PRO A 13 14.96 4.04 9.21
CA PRO A 13 15.73 4.75 10.21
C PRO A 13 17.24 4.65 9.91
N GLU A 14 17.94 5.80 9.93
CA GLU A 14 19.34 5.89 9.52
C GLU A 14 20.22 4.89 10.26
N MET A 15 20.03 4.76 11.58
CA MET A 15 20.79 3.82 12.42
C MET A 15 20.62 2.35 12.04
N TYR A 16 19.56 1.99 11.32
CA TYR A 16 19.28 0.61 10.89
C TYR A 16 19.43 0.41 9.37
N ARG A 17 19.70 1.48 8.62
CA ARG A 17 19.73 1.48 7.16
C ARG A 17 20.61 0.36 6.58
N ASP A 18 21.85 0.28 6.99
CA ASP A 18 22.81 -0.70 6.44
C ASP A 18 22.36 -2.14 6.70
N ARG A 19 21.88 -2.43 7.91
CA ARG A 19 21.40 -3.79 8.25
C ARG A 19 20.14 -4.16 7.49
N LEU A 20 19.21 -3.23 7.34
CA LEU A 20 17.98 -3.44 6.55
C LEU A 20 18.30 -3.66 5.07
N LEU A 21 19.20 -2.86 4.50
CA LEU A 21 19.66 -3.05 3.12
C LEU A 21 20.38 -4.39 2.91
N GLN A 22 21.24 -4.83 3.85
CA GLN A 22 21.85 -6.15 3.80
C GLN A 22 20.82 -7.27 3.84
N TYR A 23 19.79 -7.14 4.69
CA TYR A 23 18.69 -8.10 4.77
C TYR A 23 17.92 -8.17 3.45
N HIS A 24 17.49 -7.03 2.91
CA HIS A 24 16.75 -6.95 1.66
C HIS A 24 17.55 -7.51 0.46
N ARG A 25 18.88 -7.35 0.48
CA ARG A 25 19.79 -7.95 -0.51
C ARG A 25 20.08 -9.42 -0.28
N GLY A 26 19.58 -10.00 0.81
CA GLY A 26 19.79 -11.40 1.16
C GLY A 26 21.20 -11.73 1.67
N THR A 27 22.00 -10.73 2.05
CA THR A 27 23.35 -10.91 2.60
C THR A 27 23.39 -11.01 4.13
N LEU A 28 22.29 -10.66 4.81
CA LEU A 28 22.12 -10.84 6.25
C LEU A 28 21.08 -11.93 6.53
N PRO A 29 21.40 -12.97 7.33
CA PRO A 29 20.45 -14.02 7.69
C PRO A 29 19.20 -13.47 8.40
N ALA A 30 18.03 -14.02 8.09
CA ALA A 30 16.74 -13.58 8.63
C ALA A 30 16.68 -13.60 10.18
N MET A 31 17.38 -14.55 10.82
CA MET A 31 17.46 -14.62 12.29
C MET A 31 18.16 -13.42 12.93
N LEU A 32 19.11 -12.80 12.21
CA LEU A 32 19.92 -11.69 12.72
C LEU A 32 19.27 -10.33 12.50
N ILE A 33 18.24 -10.24 11.65
CA ILE A 33 17.56 -8.99 11.33
C ILE A 33 16.42 -8.66 12.29
N LYS A 34 15.87 -9.65 13.00
CA LYS A 34 14.68 -9.50 13.83
C LYS A 34 14.72 -8.31 14.81
N PRO A 35 15.79 -8.10 15.62
CA PRO A 35 15.85 -6.93 16.51
C PRO A 35 15.85 -5.60 15.77
N THR A 36 16.46 -5.56 14.58
CA THR A 36 16.51 -4.36 13.72
C THR A 36 15.10 -4.03 13.17
N LEU A 37 14.34 -5.05 12.73
CA LEU A 37 12.97 -4.85 12.26
C LEU A 37 12.06 -4.33 13.37
N VAL A 38 12.17 -4.89 14.58
CA VAL A 38 11.42 -4.43 15.75
C VAL A 38 11.76 -2.98 16.08
N GLY A 39 13.06 -2.65 16.21
CA GLY A 39 13.49 -1.29 16.52
C GLY A 39 13.10 -0.26 15.45
N ALA A 40 13.11 -0.65 14.17
CA ALA A 40 12.63 0.21 13.08
C ALA A 40 11.11 0.46 13.18
N ALA A 41 10.32 -0.57 13.48
CA ALA A 41 8.88 -0.43 13.67
C ALA A 41 8.54 0.43 14.91
N GLU A 42 9.27 0.28 16.01
CA GLU A 42 9.12 1.14 17.21
C GLU A 42 9.34 2.62 16.86
N ILE A 43 10.37 2.94 16.07
CA ILE A 43 10.65 4.30 15.62
C ILE A 43 9.50 4.82 14.76
N ALA A 44 9.08 4.06 13.75
CA ALA A 44 8.00 4.46 12.85
C ALA A 44 6.68 4.71 13.58
N ILE A 45 6.29 3.82 14.47
CA ILE A 45 5.06 3.95 15.27
C ILE A 45 5.13 5.20 16.14
N ARG A 46 6.24 5.42 16.85
CA ARG A 46 6.43 6.60 17.69
C ARG A 46 6.38 7.90 16.89
N GLU A 47 7.06 7.97 15.75
CA GLU A 47 7.10 9.16 14.90
C GLU A 47 5.72 9.48 14.32
N GLN A 48 5.00 8.49 13.80
CA GLN A 48 3.64 8.66 13.30
C GLN A 48 2.68 9.13 14.41
N LYS A 49 2.70 8.49 15.57
CA LYS A 49 1.85 8.89 16.73
C LYS A 49 2.17 10.30 17.21
N ALA A 50 3.41 10.72 17.18
CA ALA A 50 3.81 12.09 17.57
C ALA A 50 3.19 13.17 16.67
N THR A 51 2.82 12.86 15.42
CA THR A 51 2.09 13.77 14.54
C THR A 51 0.61 13.91 14.89
N GLY A 52 0.06 12.98 15.68
CA GLY A 52 -1.36 12.93 16.03
C GLY A 52 -2.23 12.28 14.95
N VAL A 53 -1.67 11.50 14.01
CA VAL A 53 -2.46 10.74 13.03
C VAL A 53 -3.38 9.75 13.73
N THR A 54 -4.62 9.61 13.24
CA THR A 54 -5.64 8.78 13.88
C THR A 54 -5.32 7.30 13.79
N GLN A 55 -4.82 6.85 12.64
CA GLN A 55 -4.47 5.45 12.37
C GLN A 55 -3.06 5.37 11.78
N PHE A 56 -2.20 4.59 12.41
CA PHE A 56 -0.79 4.42 12.06
C PHE A 56 -0.47 2.96 11.73
N MET A 57 0.73 2.71 11.19
CA MET A 57 1.22 1.38 10.80
C MET A 57 2.68 1.18 11.21
N GLY A 58 3.18 -0.06 11.16
CA GLY A 58 4.53 -0.43 11.58
C GLY A 58 5.66 -0.02 10.63
N GLY A 59 5.35 0.44 9.41
CA GLY A 59 6.34 0.98 8.46
C GLY A 59 6.85 0.02 7.41
N GLU A 60 6.43 -1.25 7.39
CA GLU A 60 6.72 -2.27 6.34
C GLU A 60 8.22 -2.57 6.14
N PHE A 61 9.00 -2.58 7.22
CA PHE A 61 10.47 -2.72 7.13
C PHE A 61 10.98 -4.09 6.68
N PHE A 62 10.13 -5.09 6.54
CA PHE A 62 10.51 -6.39 5.99
C PHE A 62 10.62 -6.38 4.44
N ALA A 63 10.29 -5.25 3.80
CA ALA A 63 10.40 -5.08 2.35
C ALA A 63 11.13 -3.77 2.00
N GLU A 64 12.18 -3.82 1.19
CA GLU A 64 12.86 -2.63 0.65
C GLU A 64 11.99 -1.90 -0.38
N VAL A 65 11.37 -2.67 -1.26
CA VAL A 65 10.25 -2.27 -2.12
C VAL A 65 9.12 -3.21 -1.78
N PHE A 66 7.94 -2.68 -1.52
CA PHE A 66 6.84 -3.42 -0.87
C PHE A 66 6.49 -4.79 -1.49
N ILE A 67 6.87 -5.03 -2.75
CA ILE A 67 6.63 -6.30 -3.46
C ILE A 67 7.88 -7.17 -3.64
N GLN A 68 9.09 -6.67 -3.39
CA GLN A 68 10.33 -7.41 -3.74
C GLN A 68 10.64 -8.60 -2.83
N HIS A 69 10.15 -8.60 -1.60
CA HIS A 69 10.33 -9.73 -0.71
C HIS A 69 9.44 -10.93 -1.08
N ILE A 70 8.33 -10.70 -1.80
CA ILE A 70 7.30 -11.70 -2.11
C ILE A 70 7.86 -12.92 -2.84
N PRO A 71 8.60 -12.80 -3.97
CA PRO A 71 9.07 -13.97 -4.68
C PRO A 71 9.99 -14.87 -3.85
N ARG A 72 10.64 -14.32 -2.80
CA ARG A 72 11.47 -15.10 -1.87
C ARG A 72 10.65 -15.98 -0.93
N GLN A 73 9.35 -15.70 -0.78
CA GLN A 73 8.40 -16.49 0.00
C GLN A 73 7.70 -17.55 -0.85
N LEU A 74 7.86 -17.47 -2.19
CA LEU A 74 7.20 -18.38 -3.11
C LEU A 74 8.04 -19.63 -3.36
N THR A 75 7.37 -20.77 -3.45
CA THR A 75 7.87 -21.97 -4.14
C THR A 75 7.40 -21.94 -5.60
N GLY A 76 7.98 -22.79 -6.46
CA GLY A 76 7.65 -22.82 -7.89
C GLY A 76 8.35 -21.73 -8.71
N VAL A 77 9.30 -21.00 -8.10
CA VAL A 77 10.06 -19.93 -8.75
C VAL A 77 11.56 -20.07 -8.52
N ARG A 78 12.36 -19.55 -9.44
CA ARG A 78 13.82 -19.49 -9.35
C ARG A 78 14.31 -18.09 -9.73
N LEU A 79 15.27 -17.55 -8.98
CA LEU A 79 15.88 -16.26 -9.32
C LEU A 79 16.51 -16.31 -10.70
N ARG A 80 16.09 -15.42 -11.59
CA ARG A 80 16.59 -15.27 -12.97
C ARG A 80 17.54 -14.09 -13.11
N LYS A 81 17.12 -12.94 -12.60
CA LYS A 81 17.87 -11.70 -12.63
C LYS A 81 17.90 -11.11 -11.22
N PRO A 82 19.07 -10.91 -10.60
CA PRO A 82 19.15 -10.26 -9.30
C PRO A 82 18.72 -8.78 -9.40
N GLN A 83 18.33 -8.23 -8.27
CA GLN A 83 18.08 -6.80 -8.14
C GLN A 83 19.35 -6.02 -8.43
N ALA A 84 19.22 -4.87 -9.13
CA ALA A 84 20.32 -3.94 -9.29
C ALA A 84 20.78 -3.39 -7.91
N PRO A 85 22.07 -3.06 -7.75
CA PRO A 85 22.59 -2.51 -6.49
C PRO A 85 21.84 -1.23 -6.04
N GLU A 86 21.40 -0.43 -7.01
CA GLU A 86 20.59 0.76 -6.79
C GLU A 86 19.29 0.64 -7.56
N LEU A 87 18.17 0.92 -6.88
CA LEU A 87 16.85 0.94 -7.51
C LEU A 87 16.55 2.36 -8.02
N LYS A 88 16.84 2.59 -9.30
CA LYS A 88 16.56 3.87 -9.98
C LYS A 88 15.29 3.83 -10.83
N ALA A 89 14.90 2.62 -11.26
CA ALA A 89 13.73 2.41 -12.10
C ALA A 89 13.00 1.13 -11.71
N TYR A 90 11.73 1.01 -12.12
CA TYR A 90 10.94 -0.22 -11.92
C TYR A 90 11.52 -1.44 -12.66
N THR A 91 12.39 -1.24 -13.63
CA THR A 91 13.13 -2.30 -14.34
C THR A 91 14.33 -2.84 -13.56
N ASP A 92 14.74 -2.19 -12.48
CA ASP A 92 15.93 -2.56 -11.69
C ASP A 92 15.63 -3.65 -10.65
N VAL A 93 14.37 -4.05 -10.54
CA VAL A 93 13.91 -5.09 -9.61
C VAL A 93 14.36 -6.49 -10.01
N ALA A 94 14.44 -7.40 -9.03
CA ALA A 94 14.74 -8.79 -9.29
C ALA A 94 13.65 -9.46 -10.14
N GLU A 95 14.04 -10.39 -11.01
CA GLU A 95 13.11 -11.21 -11.79
C GLU A 95 13.25 -12.67 -11.43
N TYR A 96 12.12 -13.38 -11.39
CA TYR A 96 12.05 -14.80 -11.06
C TYR A 96 11.42 -15.60 -12.19
N GLU A 97 12.02 -16.74 -12.53
CA GLU A 97 11.49 -17.69 -13.51
C GLU A 97 10.45 -18.60 -12.85
N ILE A 98 9.30 -18.76 -13.51
CA ILE A 98 8.29 -19.75 -13.14
C ILE A 98 8.77 -21.12 -13.60
N ILE A 99 9.12 -21.99 -12.66
CA ILE A 99 9.57 -23.36 -12.91
C ILE A 99 8.50 -24.41 -12.56
N ASP A 100 7.52 -24.03 -11.73
CA ASP A 100 6.39 -24.87 -11.33
C ASP A 100 5.21 -23.97 -10.88
N GLU A 101 4.15 -24.57 -10.40
CA GLU A 101 3.02 -23.87 -9.78
C GLU A 101 3.47 -23.12 -8.52
N ILE A 102 3.13 -21.82 -8.46
CA ILE A 102 3.52 -21.01 -7.30
C ILE A 102 2.71 -21.37 -6.05
N ASN A 103 3.38 -21.35 -4.90
CA ASN A 103 2.74 -21.40 -3.59
C ASN A 103 3.57 -20.61 -2.58
N ALA A 104 2.98 -20.28 -1.42
CA ALA A 104 3.64 -19.68 -0.26
C ALA A 104 3.32 -20.54 0.98
N PRO A 105 4.01 -21.65 1.20
CA PRO A 105 3.67 -22.59 2.26
C PRO A 105 3.79 -22.00 3.67
N HIS A 106 4.63 -20.97 3.84
CA HIS A 106 4.84 -20.25 5.10
C HIS A 106 4.19 -18.86 5.14
N GLY A 107 3.29 -18.55 4.18
CA GLY A 107 2.71 -17.23 4.01
C GLY A 107 3.64 -16.25 3.30
N LEU A 108 3.23 -14.99 3.24
CA LEU A 108 3.98 -13.91 2.61
C LEU A 108 4.83 -13.11 3.61
N GLY A 109 4.73 -13.41 4.91
CA GLY A 109 5.49 -12.76 5.99
C GLY A 109 4.76 -11.62 6.69
N TYR A 110 3.58 -11.20 6.19
CA TYR A 110 2.80 -10.10 6.80
C TYR A 110 2.21 -10.49 8.16
N VAL A 111 1.82 -11.76 8.34
CA VAL A 111 1.32 -12.27 9.63
C VAL A 111 2.37 -12.13 10.72
N ASP A 112 3.63 -12.49 10.44
CA ASP A 112 4.71 -12.34 11.41
C ASP A 112 5.12 -10.89 11.64
N GLY A 113 5.05 -10.04 10.60
CA GLY A 113 5.24 -8.61 10.71
C GLY A 113 4.20 -7.99 11.66
N PHE A 114 2.92 -8.17 11.36
CA PHE A 114 1.82 -7.62 12.16
C PHE A 114 1.83 -8.09 13.61
N ARG A 115 2.14 -9.38 13.85
CA ARG A 115 2.25 -9.92 15.22
C ARG A 115 3.33 -9.21 16.05
N ARG A 116 4.46 -8.86 15.44
CA ARG A 116 5.55 -8.11 16.11
C ARG A 116 5.15 -6.66 16.36
N GLU A 117 4.58 -6.02 15.36
CA GLU A 117 4.16 -4.62 15.42
C GLU A 117 3.04 -4.41 16.44
N SER A 118 2.06 -5.32 16.52
CA SER A 118 0.99 -5.27 17.51
C SER A 118 1.47 -5.57 18.95
N GLN A 119 2.63 -6.22 19.12
CA GLN A 119 3.28 -6.36 20.43
C GLN A 119 3.98 -5.06 20.87
N ILE A 120 4.45 -4.25 19.92
CA ILE A 120 5.03 -2.92 20.20
C ILE A 120 3.93 -1.96 20.65
N ASP A 121 2.83 -1.92 19.90
CA ASP A 121 1.68 -1.07 20.22
C ASP A 121 0.35 -1.79 19.92
N PRO A 122 -0.42 -2.15 20.96
CA PRO A 122 -1.72 -2.82 20.80
C PRO A 122 -2.79 -1.97 20.07
N ALA A 123 -2.56 -0.67 19.92
CA ALA A 123 -3.45 0.21 19.15
C ALA A 123 -3.17 0.14 17.62
N LEU A 124 -2.17 -0.64 17.19
CA LEU A 124 -1.93 -0.91 15.78
C LEU A 124 -2.99 -1.90 15.27
N GLU A 125 -3.85 -1.43 14.38
CA GLU A 125 -5.04 -2.17 13.93
C GLU A 125 -5.00 -2.46 12.43
N LYS A 126 -4.19 -1.71 11.66
CA LYS A 126 -4.14 -1.73 10.21
C LYS A 126 -2.87 -2.40 9.70
N VAL A 127 -3.02 -3.19 8.64
CA VAL A 127 -1.91 -3.79 7.89
C VAL A 127 -2.20 -3.73 6.39
N SER A 128 -1.17 -3.53 5.56
CA SER A 128 -1.25 -3.63 4.11
C SER A 128 -0.73 -4.97 3.60
N VAL A 129 -1.29 -5.44 2.50
CA VAL A 129 -0.89 -6.66 1.80
C VAL A 129 -0.93 -6.36 0.30
N PRO A 130 0.07 -6.75 -0.50
CA PRO A 130 0.04 -6.56 -1.94
C PRO A 130 -1.03 -7.44 -2.61
N GLY A 131 -1.60 -6.92 -3.68
CA GLY A 131 -2.60 -7.63 -4.46
C GLY A 131 -2.03 -8.79 -5.29
N PRO A 132 -2.91 -9.59 -5.92
CA PRO A 132 -2.47 -10.75 -6.71
C PRO A 132 -1.62 -10.40 -7.93
N LEU A 133 -1.86 -9.25 -8.58
CA LEU A 133 -1.04 -8.80 -9.70
C LEU A 133 0.37 -8.41 -9.25
N GLU A 134 0.47 -7.84 -8.04
CA GLU A 134 1.73 -7.49 -7.39
C GLU A 134 2.55 -8.74 -7.07
N VAL A 135 1.91 -9.80 -6.58
CA VAL A 135 2.55 -11.09 -6.29
C VAL A 135 3.22 -11.68 -7.53
N VAL A 136 2.59 -11.58 -8.68
CA VAL A 136 3.11 -12.17 -9.93
C VAL A 136 3.93 -11.20 -10.79
N SER A 137 4.04 -9.94 -10.43
CA SER A 137 4.67 -8.88 -11.24
C SER A 137 6.14 -9.14 -11.59
N HIS A 138 6.87 -9.81 -10.69
CA HIS A 138 8.30 -10.15 -10.83
C HIS A 138 8.53 -11.50 -11.52
N LEU A 139 7.47 -12.20 -11.91
CA LEU A 139 7.57 -13.54 -12.48
C LEU A 139 7.72 -13.49 -14.01
N ARG A 140 8.48 -14.43 -14.55
CA ARG A 140 8.75 -14.60 -15.98
C ARG A 140 8.67 -16.09 -16.36
N PRO A 141 8.38 -16.46 -17.61
CA PRO A 141 8.00 -15.57 -18.69
C PRO A 141 6.54 -15.11 -18.55
N PHE A 142 6.19 -13.98 -19.17
CA PHE A 142 4.85 -13.37 -19.02
C PHE A 142 3.71 -14.29 -19.47
N GLU A 143 3.93 -15.15 -20.43
CA GLU A 143 2.93 -16.10 -20.95
C GLU A 143 2.46 -17.09 -19.87
N LYS A 144 3.33 -17.41 -18.89
CA LYS A 144 2.99 -18.30 -17.77
C LYS A 144 2.32 -17.56 -16.61
N VAL A 145 2.47 -16.25 -16.52
CA VAL A 145 1.99 -15.45 -15.37
C VAL A 145 0.46 -15.53 -15.22
N GLN A 146 -0.27 -15.48 -16.33
CA GLN A 146 -1.73 -15.55 -16.31
C GLN A 146 -2.24 -16.86 -15.68
N ALA A 147 -1.56 -17.98 -15.94
CA ALA A 147 -1.91 -19.28 -15.36
C ALA A 147 -1.66 -19.34 -13.84
N GLN A 148 -0.76 -18.51 -13.31
CA GLN A 148 -0.46 -18.45 -11.88
C GLN A 148 -1.42 -17.53 -11.10
N LEU A 149 -2.19 -16.69 -11.77
CA LEU A 149 -3.02 -15.67 -11.11
C LEU A 149 -4.06 -16.26 -10.14
N PRO A 150 -4.75 -17.36 -10.42
CA PRO A 150 -5.65 -18.00 -9.45
C PRO A 150 -4.93 -18.43 -8.16
N ARG A 151 -3.66 -18.84 -8.27
CA ARG A 151 -2.83 -19.22 -7.11
C ARG A 151 -2.40 -17.99 -6.32
N ALA A 152 -1.99 -16.92 -7.00
CA ALA A 152 -1.68 -15.65 -6.36
C ALA A 152 -2.87 -15.12 -5.55
N ILE A 153 -4.09 -15.17 -6.10
CA ILE A 153 -5.32 -14.82 -5.39
C ILE A 153 -5.48 -15.69 -4.12
N ALA A 154 -5.31 -17.00 -4.24
CA ALA A 154 -5.44 -17.92 -3.10
C ALA A 154 -4.37 -17.67 -2.02
N ILE A 155 -3.13 -17.35 -2.40
CA ILE A 155 -2.04 -16.99 -1.50
C ILE A 155 -2.37 -15.71 -0.74
N VAL A 156 -2.76 -14.64 -1.45
CA VAL A 156 -3.14 -13.35 -0.85
C VAL A 156 -4.35 -13.51 0.07
N ASN A 157 -5.39 -14.22 -0.37
CA ASN A 157 -6.57 -14.48 0.47
C ASN A 157 -6.21 -15.22 1.75
N ARG A 158 -5.37 -16.26 1.67
CA ARG A 158 -4.92 -17.01 2.86
C ARG A 158 -4.15 -16.12 3.84
N GLU A 159 -3.25 -15.26 3.35
CA GLU A 159 -2.51 -14.31 4.17
C GLU A 159 -3.45 -13.34 4.90
N MET A 160 -4.39 -12.72 4.17
CA MET A 160 -5.35 -11.77 4.76
C MET A 160 -6.29 -12.44 5.78
N ARG A 161 -6.74 -13.66 5.52
CA ARG A 161 -7.55 -14.41 6.52
C ARG A 161 -6.74 -14.73 7.77
N ALA A 162 -5.47 -15.07 7.63
CA ALA A 162 -4.58 -15.32 8.76
C ALA A 162 -4.31 -14.03 9.56
N LEU A 163 -4.14 -12.88 8.90
CA LEU A 163 -4.04 -11.58 9.55
C LEU A 163 -5.29 -11.22 10.36
N ALA A 164 -6.47 -11.40 9.79
CA ALA A 164 -7.73 -11.20 10.49
C ALA A 164 -7.84 -12.12 11.71
N ALA A 165 -7.44 -13.39 11.58
CA ALA A 165 -7.48 -14.37 12.67
C ALA A 165 -6.56 -14.03 13.86
N ILE A 166 -5.48 -13.26 13.63
CA ILE A 166 -4.57 -12.79 14.70
C ILE A 166 -4.90 -11.38 15.19
N GLY A 167 -6.04 -10.79 14.76
CA GLY A 167 -6.58 -9.56 15.33
C GLY A 167 -6.36 -8.28 14.49
N ALA A 168 -5.90 -8.36 13.24
CA ALA A 168 -5.90 -7.21 12.35
C ALA A 168 -7.34 -6.76 12.11
N LYS A 169 -7.65 -5.50 12.45
CA LYS A 169 -9.00 -4.94 12.32
C LYS A 169 -9.27 -4.32 10.96
N GLU A 170 -8.22 -3.83 10.30
CA GLU A 170 -8.27 -3.32 8.94
C GLU A 170 -7.16 -3.94 8.10
N ILE A 171 -7.53 -4.50 6.95
CA ILE A 171 -6.58 -5.05 5.97
C ILE A 171 -6.72 -4.26 4.69
N GLN A 172 -5.63 -3.59 4.32
CA GLN A 172 -5.50 -2.82 3.08
C GLN A 172 -4.87 -3.72 2.01
N LEU A 173 -5.56 -3.90 0.90
CA LEU A 173 -5.03 -4.57 -0.29
C LEU A 173 -4.44 -3.50 -1.21
N ASP A 174 -3.14 -3.51 -1.38
CA ASP A 174 -2.44 -2.58 -2.27
C ASP A 174 -2.48 -3.10 -3.70
N ILE A 175 -3.10 -2.33 -4.61
CA ILE A 175 -3.40 -2.76 -5.97
C ILE A 175 -2.92 -1.75 -7.05
N PRO A 176 -1.67 -1.26 -6.98
CA PRO A 176 -1.19 -0.31 -7.99
C PRO A 176 -1.25 -0.87 -9.41
N PHE A 177 -0.99 -2.16 -9.65
CA PHE A 177 -1.09 -2.73 -11.00
C PHE A 177 -2.53 -2.85 -11.51
N VAL A 178 -3.50 -3.05 -10.62
CA VAL A 178 -4.93 -2.95 -11.01
C VAL A 178 -5.24 -1.51 -11.40
N ALA A 179 -4.84 -0.53 -10.58
CA ALA A 179 -5.08 0.88 -10.85
C ALA A 179 -4.40 1.34 -12.16
N ILE A 180 -3.11 1.06 -12.32
CA ILE A 180 -2.32 1.41 -13.52
C ILE A 180 -2.98 0.83 -14.78
N ARG A 181 -3.25 -0.48 -14.81
CA ARG A 181 -3.83 -1.15 -15.97
C ARG A 181 -5.27 -0.70 -16.26
N SER A 182 -6.03 -0.30 -15.23
CA SER A 182 -7.36 0.29 -15.42
C SER A 182 -7.26 1.68 -16.07
N VAL A 183 -6.33 2.53 -15.60
CA VAL A 183 -6.07 3.85 -16.18
C VAL A 183 -5.61 3.75 -17.65
N LEU A 184 -4.80 2.74 -17.97
CA LEU A 184 -4.34 2.47 -19.33
C LEU A 184 -5.37 1.76 -20.21
N GLY A 185 -6.53 1.37 -19.66
CA GLY A 185 -7.57 0.63 -20.40
C GLY A 185 -7.20 -0.83 -20.70
N GLU A 186 -6.20 -1.37 -20.00
CA GLU A 186 -5.68 -2.74 -20.21
C GLU A 186 -6.39 -3.80 -19.35
N LEU A 187 -7.09 -3.37 -18.28
CA LEU A 187 -7.81 -4.26 -17.38
C LEU A 187 -9.31 -3.93 -17.36
N PRO A 188 -10.16 -4.83 -17.86
CA PRO A 188 -11.60 -4.66 -17.79
C PRO A 188 -12.11 -4.53 -16.35
N PRO A 189 -13.06 -3.64 -16.03
CA PRO A 189 -13.58 -3.44 -14.68
C PRO A 189 -14.04 -4.73 -13.99
N ALA A 190 -14.73 -5.62 -14.70
CA ALA A 190 -15.19 -6.89 -14.16
C ALA A 190 -14.02 -7.81 -13.70
N GLN A 191 -12.88 -7.78 -14.39
CA GLN A 191 -11.69 -8.52 -13.98
C GLN A 191 -11.04 -7.91 -12.75
N ALA A 192 -10.97 -6.58 -12.65
CA ALA A 192 -10.50 -5.89 -11.46
C ALA A 192 -11.36 -6.26 -10.24
N VAL A 193 -12.70 -6.24 -10.41
CA VAL A 193 -13.65 -6.64 -9.36
C VAL A 193 -13.46 -8.10 -8.95
N ASP A 194 -13.32 -9.05 -9.88
CA ASP A 194 -13.10 -10.47 -9.58
C ASP A 194 -11.81 -10.67 -8.77
N LEU A 195 -10.71 -10.05 -9.18
CA LEU A 195 -9.43 -10.11 -8.46
C LEU A 195 -9.57 -9.66 -7.01
N ILE A 196 -10.22 -8.51 -6.79
CA ILE A 196 -10.39 -7.91 -5.46
C ILE A 196 -11.36 -8.75 -4.61
N ALA A 197 -12.53 -9.08 -5.16
CA ALA A 197 -13.56 -9.82 -4.45
C ALA A 197 -13.07 -11.20 -3.98
N ARG A 198 -12.38 -11.94 -4.86
CA ARG A 198 -11.79 -13.25 -4.53
C ARG A 198 -10.67 -13.13 -3.50
N SER A 199 -9.88 -12.07 -3.57
CA SER A 199 -8.83 -11.82 -2.57
C SER A 199 -9.43 -11.58 -1.19
N PHE A 200 -10.56 -10.88 -1.07
CA PHE A 200 -11.24 -10.62 0.21
C PHE A 200 -12.25 -11.69 0.64
N ALA A 201 -12.42 -12.76 -0.12
CA ALA A 201 -13.40 -13.80 0.23
C ALA A 201 -13.17 -14.39 1.62
N GLY A 202 -14.17 -14.29 2.51
CA GLY A 202 -14.12 -14.81 3.88
C GLY A 202 -13.17 -14.07 4.84
N VAL A 203 -12.60 -12.92 4.47
CA VAL A 203 -11.80 -12.08 5.36
C VAL A 203 -12.71 -11.35 6.34
N GLN A 204 -12.48 -11.51 7.65
CA GLN A 204 -13.25 -10.92 8.74
C GLN A 204 -12.50 -9.71 9.33
N ALA A 205 -12.41 -8.64 8.56
CA ALA A 205 -11.81 -7.36 8.94
C ALA A 205 -12.41 -6.24 8.09
N THR A 206 -12.17 -4.98 8.44
CA THR A 206 -12.41 -3.85 7.53
C THR A 206 -11.55 -4.02 6.29
N LYS A 207 -12.18 -4.07 5.12
CA LYS A 207 -11.56 -4.33 3.83
C LYS A 207 -11.29 -3.01 3.13
N THR A 208 -10.03 -2.67 2.95
CA THR A 208 -9.60 -1.44 2.28
C THR A 208 -8.82 -1.79 1.02
N ILE A 209 -9.01 -1.06 -0.07
CA ILE A 209 -8.10 -1.11 -1.22
C ILE A 209 -7.31 0.19 -1.32
N HIS A 210 -6.05 0.12 -1.74
CA HIS A 210 -5.22 1.28 -2.04
C HIS A 210 -4.88 1.30 -3.53
N CYS A 211 -5.35 2.35 -4.22
CA CYS A 211 -5.11 2.60 -5.63
C CYS A 211 -4.16 3.78 -5.79
N CYS A 212 -2.92 3.51 -6.16
CA CYS A 212 -1.95 4.53 -6.57
C CYS A 212 -1.36 4.19 -7.94
N LEU A 213 -0.62 5.13 -8.50
CA LEU A 213 0.06 4.97 -9.79
C LEU A 213 1.56 4.71 -9.62
N GLY A 214 1.94 4.19 -8.45
CA GLY A 214 3.33 3.89 -8.07
C GLY A 214 4.11 5.11 -7.61
N ASP A 215 5.14 4.86 -6.82
CA ASP A 215 6.15 5.84 -6.43
C ASP A 215 7.51 5.16 -6.32
N LEU A 216 8.42 5.46 -7.23
CA LEU A 216 9.82 5.06 -7.17
C LEU A 216 10.70 6.30 -7.28
N GLY A 217 11.26 6.72 -6.13
CA GLY A 217 12.15 7.87 -6.08
C GLY A 217 11.54 9.18 -6.57
N SER A 218 10.28 9.47 -6.20
CA SER A 218 9.50 10.64 -6.61
C SER A 218 8.97 10.59 -8.05
N GLN A 219 9.01 9.42 -8.69
CA GLN A 219 8.47 9.24 -10.04
C GLN A 219 7.27 8.29 -10.02
N PRO A 220 6.15 8.63 -10.67
CA PRO A 220 5.05 7.69 -10.88
C PRO A 220 5.47 6.60 -11.87
N ALA A 221 4.79 5.46 -11.83
CA ALA A 221 5.05 4.38 -12.79
C ALA A 221 4.55 4.69 -14.21
N ILE A 222 3.56 5.58 -14.33
CA ILE A 222 2.95 6.03 -15.60
C ILE A 222 2.75 7.54 -15.59
N THR A 223 2.62 8.12 -16.77
CA THR A 223 2.43 9.56 -16.95
C THR A 223 0.97 10.00 -17.03
N VAL A 224 0.05 9.08 -17.23
CA VAL A 224 -1.40 9.36 -17.28
C VAL A 224 -1.99 9.24 -15.88
N HIS A 225 -2.66 10.28 -15.40
CA HIS A 225 -3.21 10.37 -14.06
C HIS A 225 -4.72 10.66 -14.13
N ASN A 226 -5.52 9.62 -14.34
CA ASN A 226 -6.96 9.76 -14.50
C ASN A 226 -7.70 9.01 -13.38
N LEU A 227 -8.21 9.76 -12.41
CA LEU A 227 -8.98 9.20 -11.30
C LEU A 227 -10.33 8.64 -11.76
N HIS A 228 -10.94 9.26 -12.77
CA HIS A 228 -12.22 8.84 -13.32
C HIS A 228 -12.16 7.42 -13.92
N ALA A 229 -11.03 7.01 -14.48
CA ALA A 229 -10.86 5.66 -15.04
C ALA A 229 -10.93 4.53 -14.00
N LEU A 230 -10.82 4.84 -12.71
CA LEU A 230 -10.96 3.85 -11.63
C LEU A 230 -12.42 3.62 -11.24
N MET A 231 -13.30 4.59 -11.49
CA MET A 231 -14.70 4.54 -11.04
C MET A 231 -15.47 3.32 -11.54
N PRO A 232 -15.31 2.86 -12.80
CA PRO A 232 -16.07 1.71 -13.29
C PRO A 232 -15.87 0.42 -12.48
N PHE A 233 -14.70 0.16 -11.90
CA PHE A 233 -14.54 -1.00 -11.03
C PHE A 233 -14.81 -0.66 -9.56
N VAL A 234 -14.45 0.55 -9.09
CA VAL A 234 -14.70 0.97 -7.71
C VAL A 234 -16.19 0.92 -7.37
N GLN A 235 -17.05 1.41 -8.26
CA GLN A 235 -18.49 1.38 -8.06
C GLN A 235 -19.08 -0.03 -7.94
N GLN A 236 -18.50 -1.02 -8.62
CA GLN A 236 -18.91 -2.42 -8.57
C GLN A 236 -18.41 -3.15 -7.30
N LEU A 237 -17.61 -2.52 -6.45
CA LEU A 237 -17.11 -3.08 -5.20
C LEU A 237 -18.02 -2.82 -3.99
N SER A 238 -19.21 -2.21 -4.19
CA SER A 238 -20.24 -2.08 -3.15
C SER A 238 -20.55 -3.46 -2.53
N GLY A 239 -20.59 -3.53 -1.20
CA GLY A 239 -20.75 -4.78 -0.47
C GLY A 239 -19.53 -5.73 -0.48
N VAL A 240 -18.47 -5.44 -1.25
CA VAL A 240 -17.23 -6.23 -1.28
C VAL A 240 -16.16 -5.65 -0.36
N ILE A 241 -15.98 -4.32 -0.39
CA ILE A 241 -15.02 -3.59 0.42
C ILE A 241 -15.71 -2.55 1.29
N ASN A 242 -15.02 -2.08 2.34
CA ASN A 242 -15.51 -1.04 3.25
C ASN A 242 -14.90 0.33 2.96
N LYS A 243 -13.67 0.38 2.43
CA LYS A 243 -12.93 1.61 2.16
C LYS A 243 -12.20 1.55 0.83
N VAL A 244 -12.11 2.70 0.17
CA VAL A 244 -11.22 2.89 -0.98
C VAL A 244 -10.26 4.04 -0.72
N HIS A 245 -8.96 3.76 -0.77
CA HIS A 245 -7.93 4.78 -0.77
C HIS A 245 -7.52 5.09 -2.21
N LEU A 246 -7.70 6.34 -2.59
CA LEU A 246 -7.38 6.85 -3.91
C LEU A 246 -6.29 7.91 -3.81
N GLU A 247 -5.22 7.75 -4.58
CA GLU A 247 -4.27 8.83 -4.83
C GLU A 247 -5.02 9.95 -5.58
N CYS A 248 -5.10 11.14 -5.01
CA CYS A 248 -5.77 12.30 -5.62
C CYS A 248 -4.97 13.61 -5.42
N SER A 249 -3.66 13.50 -5.37
CA SER A 249 -2.77 14.65 -5.17
C SER A 249 -2.24 15.26 -6.46
N HIS A 250 -2.06 14.45 -7.53
CA HIS A 250 -1.63 14.95 -8.84
C HIS A 250 -2.66 15.90 -9.46
N PRO A 251 -2.25 16.97 -10.20
CA PRO A 251 -3.17 17.94 -10.77
C PRO A 251 -4.31 17.35 -11.61
N GLU A 252 -4.04 16.34 -12.44
CA GLU A 252 -5.06 15.65 -13.26
C GLU A 252 -6.04 14.88 -12.38
N GLN A 253 -5.56 14.12 -11.39
CA GLN A 253 -6.43 13.42 -10.42
C GLN A 253 -7.28 14.41 -9.63
N TRP A 254 -6.67 15.55 -9.25
CA TRP A 254 -7.37 16.61 -8.55
C TRP A 254 -8.46 17.27 -9.39
N ALA A 255 -8.24 17.41 -10.70
CA ALA A 255 -9.26 17.90 -11.63
C ALA A 255 -10.50 16.98 -11.64
N ASP A 256 -10.28 15.68 -11.54
CA ASP A 256 -11.33 14.64 -11.52
C ASP A 256 -12.02 14.45 -10.16
N ARG A 257 -11.60 15.13 -9.09
CA ARG A 257 -12.07 14.90 -7.70
C ARG A 257 -13.58 14.83 -7.51
N ALA A 258 -14.35 15.45 -8.40
CA ALA A 258 -15.81 15.41 -8.35
C ALA A 258 -16.39 14.01 -8.52
N CYS A 259 -15.66 13.06 -9.16
CA CYS A 259 -16.10 11.67 -9.32
C CYS A 259 -16.15 10.91 -7.98
N LEU A 260 -15.52 11.40 -6.92
CA LEU A 260 -15.62 10.79 -5.59
C LEU A 260 -17.05 10.74 -5.04
N ARG A 261 -17.95 11.64 -5.51
CA ARG A 261 -19.39 11.59 -5.18
C ARG A 261 -20.08 10.32 -5.66
N ASP A 262 -19.54 9.69 -6.71
CA ASP A 262 -20.13 8.53 -7.38
C ASP A 262 -19.73 7.21 -6.71
N ILE A 263 -18.83 7.26 -5.71
CA ILE A 263 -18.47 6.09 -4.90
C ILE A 263 -19.64 5.69 -4.01
N PRO A 264 -20.04 4.42 -4.00
CA PRO A 264 -21.18 3.91 -3.25
C PRO A 264 -21.17 4.35 -1.78
N LYS A 265 -22.37 4.62 -1.25
CA LYS A 265 -22.55 5.19 0.10
C LYS A 265 -22.19 4.24 1.24
N ASP A 266 -22.11 2.95 0.99
CA ASP A 266 -21.66 1.91 1.91
C ASP A 266 -20.13 1.84 2.05
N MET A 267 -19.38 2.65 1.28
CA MET A 267 -17.93 2.73 1.36
C MET A 267 -17.44 4.06 1.95
N GLU A 268 -16.43 3.99 2.78
CA GLU A 268 -15.62 5.16 3.18
C GLU A 268 -14.56 5.46 2.11
N ILE A 269 -14.19 6.73 2.02
CA ILE A 269 -13.21 7.24 1.06
C ILE A 269 -12.00 7.76 1.81
N VAL A 270 -10.83 7.23 1.50
CA VAL A 270 -9.54 7.71 1.99
C VAL A 270 -8.90 8.53 0.87
N ALA A 271 -8.92 9.85 1.03
CA ALA A 271 -8.39 10.74 0.01
C ALA A 271 -6.91 11.03 0.23
N GLY A 272 -6.08 10.58 -0.69
CA GLY A 272 -4.62 10.79 -0.73
C GLY A 272 -4.27 12.20 -1.21
N VAL A 273 -4.54 13.21 -0.38
CA VAL A 273 -4.40 14.63 -0.75
C VAL A 273 -3.00 15.21 -0.56
N VAL A 274 -2.14 14.52 0.20
CA VAL A 274 -0.76 14.92 0.43
C VAL A 274 0.14 14.17 -0.53
N ASP A 275 0.76 14.85 -1.47
CA ASP A 275 1.60 14.23 -2.49
C ASP A 275 2.96 13.83 -1.91
N VAL A 276 3.19 12.52 -1.78
CA VAL A 276 4.48 12.00 -1.27
C VAL A 276 5.65 12.31 -2.20
N LYS A 277 5.40 12.65 -3.47
CA LYS A 277 6.41 12.93 -4.49
C LYS A 277 6.87 14.40 -4.49
N SER A 278 6.08 15.30 -3.87
CA SER A 278 6.36 16.74 -3.81
C SER A 278 7.14 17.14 -2.55
N PRO A 279 7.66 18.36 -2.43
CA PRO A 279 8.08 18.96 -1.17
C PRO A 279 6.93 19.01 -0.13
N VAL A 280 7.25 19.34 1.12
CA VAL A 280 6.23 19.47 2.19
C VAL A 280 5.27 20.61 1.88
N GLU A 281 3.99 20.29 1.69
CA GLU A 281 2.94 21.25 1.39
C GLU A 281 2.57 22.08 2.64
N PRO A 282 2.18 23.37 2.46
CA PRO A 282 1.64 24.18 3.56
C PRO A 282 0.32 23.61 4.09
N THR A 283 0.09 23.76 5.40
CA THR A 283 -1.17 23.35 6.06
C THR A 283 -2.40 23.95 5.39
N ASP A 284 -2.35 25.23 5.00
CA ASP A 284 -3.47 25.92 4.36
C ASP A 284 -3.82 25.31 2.99
N PHE A 285 -2.81 24.91 2.22
CA PHE A 285 -3.04 24.24 0.94
C PHE A 285 -3.78 22.89 1.13
N ILE A 286 -3.37 22.10 2.14
CA ILE A 286 -4.03 20.82 2.46
C ILE A 286 -5.46 21.08 2.97
N ALA A 287 -5.65 22.12 3.81
CA ALA A 287 -6.97 22.48 4.34
C ALA A 287 -7.94 22.90 3.23
N GLU A 288 -7.50 23.66 2.23
CA GLU A 288 -8.34 24.01 1.09
C GLU A 288 -8.71 22.75 0.26
N ARG A 289 -7.81 21.80 0.10
CA ARG A 289 -8.14 20.52 -0.53
C ARG A 289 -9.21 19.74 0.25
N ILE A 290 -9.09 19.65 1.57
CA ILE A 290 -10.11 19.01 2.42
C ILE A 290 -11.45 19.70 2.26
N LYS A 291 -11.49 21.02 2.33
CA LYS A 291 -12.71 21.83 2.16
C LYS A 291 -13.39 21.59 0.80
N GLU A 292 -12.59 21.49 -0.27
CA GLU A 292 -13.11 21.16 -1.60
C GLU A 292 -13.70 19.75 -1.67
N LEU A 293 -13.06 18.74 -1.04
CA LEU A 293 -13.57 17.38 -1.01
C LEU A 293 -14.90 17.25 -0.27
N LEU A 294 -15.10 18.04 0.80
CA LEU A 294 -16.36 18.09 1.56
C LEU A 294 -17.55 18.62 0.75
N ARG A 295 -17.35 19.13 -0.46
CA ARG A 295 -18.42 19.46 -1.42
C ARG A 295 -18.96 18.21 -2.15
N PHE A 296 -18.24 17.11 -2.10
CA PHE A 296 -18.53 15.88 -2.86
C PHE A 296 -18.74 14.66 -1.97
N VAL A 297 -18.13 14.65 -0.77
CA VAL A 297 -18.11 13.52 0.14
C VAL A 297 -18.55 13.98 1.53
N GLU A 298 -19.43 13.23 2.16
CA GLU A 298 -19.88 13.47 3.54
C GLU A 298 -18.70 13.32 4.53
N PRO A 299 -18.58 14.20 5.54
CA PRO A 299 -17.45 14.19 6.49
C PRO A 299 -17.26 12.83 7.19
N GLU A 300 -18.36 12.13 7.50
CA GLU A 300 -18.37 10.83 8.18
C GLU A 300 -17.77 9.71 7.35
N ARG A 301 -17.74 9.89 6.03
CA ARG A 301 -17.18 8.91 5.08
C ARG A 301 -15.77 9.26 4.63
N LEU A 302 -15.29 10.46 4.94
CA LEU A 302 -14.01 10.96 4.44
C LEU A 302 -12.89 10.75 5.46
N TRP A 303 -11.82 10.12 5.01
CA TRP A 303 -10.51 10.07 5.67
C TRP A 303 -9.49 10.85 4.85
N ILE A 304 -8.49 11.41 5.51
CA ILE A 304 -7.39 12.13 4.87
C ILE A 304 -6.10 11.32 5.01
N ALA A 305 -5.37 11.20 3.91
CA ALA A 305 -4.15 10.41 3.85
C ALA A 305 -3.10 11.02 2.91
N PRO A 306 -1.84 10.55 2.97
CA PRO A 306 -0.87 10.72 1.90
C PRO A 306 -1.29 9.96 0.64
N SER A 307 -0.80 10.39 -0.53
CA SER A 307 -1.10 9.74 -1.82
C SER A 307 -0.54 8.31 -1.92
N CYS A 308 0.56 8.03 -1.23
CA CYS A 308 1.24 6.73 -1.19
C CYS A 308 2.03 6.58 0.13
N GLY A 309 2.79 5.52 0.28
CA GLY A 309 3.71 5.32 1.41
C GLY A 309 4.90 6.27 1.40
N PHE A 310 5.47 6.53 2.57
CA PHE A 310 6.62 7.43 2.75
C PHE A 310 7.98 6.75 2.64
N GLY A 311 8.06 5.46 2.40
CA GLY A 311 9.29 4.66 2.47
C GLY A 311 10.47 5.16 1.62
N ARG A 312 10.18 5.98 0.59
CA ARG A 312 11.19 6.59 -0.29
C ARG A 312 11.53 8.04 0.05
N ARG A 313 11.03 8.54 1.19
CA ARG A 313 11.30 9.90 1.67
C ARG A 313 12.35 9.88 2.79
N THR A 314 12.84 11.07 3.15
CA THR A 314 13.55 11.23 4.41
C THR A 314 12.56 11.28 5.56
N THR A 315 13.01 10.96 6.76
CA THR A 315 12.19 11.00 7.98
C THR A 315 11.61 12.40 8.22
N GLU A 316 12.40 13.45 8.01
CA GLU A 316 11.98 14.84 8.19
C GLU A 316 10.84 15.21 7.23
N VAL A 317 10.93 14.79 5.96
CA VAL A 317 9.88 15.03 4.97
C VAL A 317 8.61 14.26 5.33
N ALA A 318 8.72 13.00 5.73
CA ALA A 318 7.58 12.17 6.12
C ALA A 318 6.84 12.77 7.35
N ILE A 319 7.58 13.11 8.41
CA ILE A 319 7.04 13.74 9.62
C ILE A 319 6.43 15.10 9.27
N GLY A 320 7.13 15.94 8.49
CA GLY A 320 6.65 17.25 8.08
C GLY A 320 5.32 17.18 7.32
N LYS A 321 5.21 16.29 6.33
CA LYS A 321 3.98 16.07 5.55
C LYS A 321 2.83 15.55 6.42
N LEU A 322 3.10 14.54 7.24
CA LEU A 322 2.06 13.94 8.09
C LEU A 322 1.57 14.93 9.15
N SER A 323 2.47 15.73 9.76
CA SER A 323 2.11 16.77 10.73
C SER A 323 1.23 17.85 10.10
N ARG A 324 1.59 18.35 8.90
CA ARG A 324 0.78 19.35 8.18
C ARG A 324 -0.59 18.82 7.79
N MET A 325 -0.65 17.55 7.38
CA MET A 325 -1.90 16.87 7.07
C MET A 325 -2.83 16.80 8.29
N VAL A 326 -2.30 16.35 9.43
CA VAL A 326 -3.06 16.26 10.69
C VAL A 326 -3.51 17.64 11.18
N GLU A 327 -2.63 18.64 11.11
CA GLU A 327 -2.97 20.03 11.45
C GLU A 327 -4.11 20.59 10.57
N ALA A 328 -4.05 20.33 9.27
CA ALA A 328 -5.12 20.71 8.35
C ALA A 328 -6.45 19.98 8.68
N ALA A 329 -6.39 18.67 8.93
CA ALA A 329 -7.57 17.85 9.24
C ALA A 329 -8.27 18.25 10.56
N LYS A 330 -7.53 18.84 11.53
CA LYS A 330 -8.09 19.35 12.78
C LYS A 330 -9.02 20.54 12.62
N ARG A 331 -9.00 21.21 11.47
CA ARG A 331 -9.85 22.37 11.20
C ARG A 331 -11.29 22.00 10.81
N PHE A 332 -11.52 20.71 10.60
CA PHE A 332 -12.80 20.10 10.22
C PHE A 332 -13.15 18.97 11.21
#